data_1513513c1a9a1ef4b279e8f681151f2b
#
_entry.id   1513513c1a9a1ef4b279e8f681151f2b
#
_cell.length_a   1.000
_cell.length_b   1.000
_cell.length_c   1.000
_cell.angle_alpha   90.00
_cell.angle_beta   90.00
_cell.angle_gamma   90.00
#
_symmetry.space_group_name_H-M   'P 1'
#
loop_
_entity.id
_entity.type
_entity.pdbx_description
1 polymer ?
#
loop_
_entity_poly.entity_id
_entity_poly.type
_entity_poly.pdbx_seq_one_letter_code
_entity_poly.pdbx_strand_id
1 'polypeptide(L)'
;MTLKEAQARVDAWISQFEEGYFPPLLNLARLIEEVGEVARVVSHQNGKRPKPGEDPGDLGLELADVLFVLICMANRDGIDLEAKFEQVLEKYRIRDSERWTKKSS
;
A
#
# COMPACT_ATOMS: atom_id res chain seq x y z
N MET A 1 13.20 4.93 -7.20
CA MET A 1 12.43 3.81 -7.81
C MET A 1 11.05 4.32 -8.16
N THR A 2 10.62 4.10 -9.40
CA THR A 2 9.25 4.41 -9.82
C THR A 2 8.31 3.30 -9.38
N LEU A 3 7.01 3.56 -9.42
CA LEU A 3 6.01 2.54 -9.10
C LEU A 3 6.07 1.38 -10.11
N LYS A 4 6.33 1.69 -11.38
CA LYS A 4 6.51 0.68 -12.41
C LYS A 4 7.74 -0.20 -12.14
N GLU A 5 8.84 0.39 -11.71
CA GLU A 5 10.03 -0.36 -11.30
C GLU A 5 9.75 -1.22 -10.06
N ALA A 6 8.98 -0.70 -9.12
CA ALA A 6 8.58 -1.47 -7.94
C ALA A 6 7.77 -2.69 -8.33
N GLN A 7 6.82 -2.55 -9.28
CA GLN A 7 6.06 -3.68 -9.79
C GLN A 7 6.96 -4.73 -10.43
N ALA A 8 7.94 -4.30 -11.22
CA ALA A 8 8.88 -5.22 -11.86
C ALA A 8 9.74 -5.96 -10.83
N ARG A 9 10.21 -5.27 -9.79
CA ARG A 9 11.02 -5.88 -8.73
C ARG A 9 10.23 -6.89 -7.91
N VAL A 10 8.98 -6.59 -7.60
CA VAL A 10 8.11 -7.53 -6.90
C VAL A 10 7.85 -8.76 -7.77
N ASP A 11 7.59 -8.55 -9.05
CA ASP A 11 7.35 -9.67 -9.97
C ASP A 11 8.58 -10.58 -10.09
N ALA A 12 9.77 -10.01 -10.16
CA ALA A 12 11.01 -10.79 -10.19
C ALA A 12 11.18 -11.61 -8.92
N TRP A 13 10.82 -11.05 -7.76
CA TRP A 13 10.89 -11.76 -6.49
C TRP A 13 9.89 -12.91 -6.41
N ILE A 14 8.62 -12.65 -6.73
CA ILE A 14 7.56 -13.66 -6.64
C ILE A 14 7.76 -14.78 -7.67
N SER A 15 8.20 -14.43 -8.89
CA SER A 15 8.29 -15.38 -10.00
C SER A 15 9.38 -16.44 -9.82
N GLN A 16 10.29 -16.27 -8.89
CA GLN A 16 11.28 -17.29 -8.60
C GLN A 16 10.73 -18.49 -7.79
N PHE A 17 9.52 -18.36 -7.25
CA PHE A 17 8.89 -19.40 -6.45
C PHE A 17 7.78 -20.09 -7.23
N GLU A 18 7.67 -21.41 -7.05
CA GLU A 18 6.63 -22.20 -7.75
C GLU A 18 5.22 -21.75 -7.40
N GLU A 19 5.00 -21.34 -6.16
CA GLU A 19 3.69 -20.90 -5.69
C GLU A 19 3.18 -19.65 -6.41
N GLY A 20 4.08 -18.76 -6.83
CA GLY A 20 3.71 -17.53 -7.52
C GLY A 20 2.83 -16.61 -6.66
N TYR A 21 1.99 -15.84 -7.31
CA TYR A 21 1.07 -14.95 -6.62
C TYR A 21 -0.05 -15.72 -5.95
N PHE A 22 -0.46 -15.26 -4.78
CA PHE A 22 -1.61 -15.82 -4.07
C PHE A 22 -2.91 -15.60 -4.86
N PRO A 23 -3.93 -16.49 -4.68
CA PRO A 23 -5.25 -16.25 -5.23
C PRO A 23 -5.86 -14.92 -4.74
N PRO A 24 -6.78 -14.33 -5.51
CA PRO A 24 -7.34 -13.00 -5.18
C PRO A 24 -7.88 -12.87 -3.76
N LEU A 25 -8.62 -13.85 -3.28
CA LEU A 25 -9.19 -13.79 -1.92
C LEU A 25 -8.12 -13.81 -0.83
N LEU A 26 -7.04 -14.56 -1.05
CA LEU A 26 -5.94 -14.62 -0.09
C LEU A 26 -5.16 -13.29 -0.07
N ASN A 27 -4.95 -12.67 -1.24
CA ASN A 27 -4.34 -11.35 -1.31
C ASN A 27 -5.23 -10.29 -0.63
N LEU A 28 -6.54 -10.39 -0.79
CA LEU A 28 -7.47 -9.47 -0.12
C LEU A 28 -7.37 -9.63 1.40
N ALA A 29 -7.32 -10.88 1.89
CA ALA A 29 -7.16 -11.14 3.32
C ALA A 29 -5.84 -10.55 3.85
N ARG A 30 -4.75 -10.73 3.10
CA ARG A 30 -3.47 -10.13 3.45
C ARG A 30 -3.52 -8.61 3.51
N LEU A 31 -4.20 -7.99 2.56
CA LEU A 31 -4.35 -6.54 2.54
C LEU A 31 -5.04 -6.07 3.83
N ILE A 32 -6.12 -6.74 4.23
CA ILE A 32 -6.84 -6.39 5.45
C ILE A 32 -5.95 -6.57 6.68
N GLU A 33 -5.18 -7.64 6.74
CA GLU A 33 -4.24 -7.88 7.83
C GLU A 33 -3.19 -6.77 7.92
N GLU A 34 -2.58 -6.37 6.80
CA GLU A 34 -1.54 -5.35 6.78
C GLU A 34 -2.12 -3.97 7.12
N VAL A 35 -3.34 -3.66 6.67
CA VAL A 35 -4.03 -2.43 7.08
C VAL A 35 -4.29 -2.45 8.60
N GLY A 36 -4.63 -3.62 9.16
CA GLY A 36 -4.76 -3.80 10.59
C GLY A 36 -3.47 -3.49 11.34
N GLU A 37 -2.32 -3.90 10.81
CA GLU A 37 -1.01 -3.59 11.39
C GLU A 37 -0.72 -2.08 11.36
N VAL A 38 -1.09 -1.38 10.27
CA VAL A 38 -1.02 0.08 10.23
C VAL A 38 -1.86 0.69 11.35
N ALA A 39 -3.08 0.20 11.54
CA ALA A 39 -3.97 0.68 12.59
C ALA A 39 -3.38 0.44 13.99
N ARG A 40 -2.72 -0.70 14.20
CA ARG A 40 -2.06 -1.02 15.46
C ARG A 40 -0.96 0.00 15.78
N VAL A 41 -0.08 0.27 14.81
CA VAL A 41 1.02 1.22 15.00
C VAL A 41 0.48 2.64 15.25
N VAL A 42 -0.50 3.08 14.46
CA VAL A 42 -1.13 4.40 14.64
C VAL A 42 -1.76 4.52 16.02
N SER A 43 -2.40 3.45 16.53
CA SER A 43 -2.98 3.42 17.85
C SER A 43 -1.91 3.65 18.94
N HIS A 44 -0.77 2.98 18.83
CA HIS A 44 0.34 3.16 19.78
C HIS A 44 0.91 4.58 19.72
N GLN A 45 1.01 5.16 18.52
CA GLN A 45 1.46 6.54 18.36
C GLN A 45 0.49 7.56 18.96
N ASN A 46 -0.75 7.16 19.17
CA ASN A 46 -1.80 8.05 19.70
C ASN A 46 -2.25 7.65 21.10
N GLY A 47 -1.37 7.05 21.88
CA GLY A 47 -1.54 6.87 23.31
C GLY A 47 -1.96 5.49 23.78
N LYS A 48 -2.26 4.56 22.88
CA LYS A 48 -2.57 3.19 23.29
C LYS A 48 -1.28 2.52 23.76
N ARG A 49 -1.27 2.06 25.00
CA ARG A 49 -0.08 1.40 25.57
C ARG A 49 0.12 0.02 24.94
N PRO A 50 1.32 -0.29 24.41
CA PRO A 50 1.60 -1.64 23.94
C PRO A 50 1.45 -2.68 25.03
N LYS A 51 1.12 -3.91 24.64
CA LYS A 51 1.13 -5.03 25.59
C LYS A 51 2.56 -5.30 26.04
N PRO A 52 2.76 -5.91 27.24
CA PRO A 52 4.11 -6.27 27.68
C PRO A 52 4.83 -7.11 26.61
N GLY A 53 6.04 -6.69 26.23
CA GLY A 53 6.83 -7.38 25.21
C GLY A 53 6.43 -7.10 23.77
N GLU A 54 5.39 -6.32 23.55
CA GLU A 54 4.95 -5.97 22.18
C GLU A 54 5.77 -4.79 21.65
N ASP A 55 6.33 -4.93 20.43
CA ASP A 55 6.99 -3.84 19.73
C ASP A 55 5.93 -2.84 19.26
N PRO A 56 6.09 -1.54 19.55
CA PRO A 56 5.14 -0.53 19.03
C PRO A 56 5.09 -0.45 17.51
N GLY A 57 6.15 -0.93 16.81
CA GLY A 57 6.18 -1.01 15.36
C GLY A 57 6.73 0.23 14.68
N ASP A 58 6.83 0.13 13.36
CA ASP A 58 7.35 1.18 12.47
C ASP A 58 6.30 1.47 11.41
N LEU A 59 5.69 2.65 11.47
CA LEU A 59 4.62 3.02 10.54
C LEU A 59 5.09 2.98 9.08
N GLY A 60 6.32 3.42 8.82
CA GLY A 60 6.87 3.41 7.46
C GLY A 60 6.93 2.00 6.88
N LEU A 61 7.40 1.04 7.67
CA LEU A 61 7.46 -0.36 7.23
C LEU A 61 6.05 -0.94 7.03
N GLU A 62 5.12 -0.64 7.91
CA GLU A 62 3.74 -1.14 7.78
C GLU A 62 3.04 -0.56 6.55
N LEU A 63 3.27 0.72 6.24
CA LEU A 63 2.75 1.31 5.00
C LEU A 63 3.37 0.66 3.77
N ALA A 64 4.66 0.36 3.82
CA ALA A 64 5.35 -0.33 2.73
C ALA A 64 4.82 -1.75 2.55
N ASP A 65 4.48 -2.45 3.64
CA ASP A 65 3.86 -3.78 3.56
C ASP A 65 2.50 -3.72 2.85
N VAL A 66 1.69 -2.70 3.14
CA VAL A 66 0.42 -2.49 2.43
C VAL A 66 0.69 -2.28 0.93
N LEU A 67 1.66 -1.44 0.60
CA LEU A 67 2.03 -1.18 -0.80
C LEU A 67 2.48 -2.47 -1.50
N PHE A 68 3.28 -3.31 -0.82
CA PHE A 68 3.72 -4.58 -1.37
C PHE A 68 2.53 -5.47 -1.76
N VAL A 69 1.52 -5.58 -0.89
CA VAL A 69 0.33 -6.39 -1.20
C VAL A 69 -0.45 -5.80 -2.35
N LEU A 70 -0.61 -4.46 -2.39
CA LEU A 70 -1.28 -3.79 -3.52
C LEU A 70 -0.56 -4.06 -4.84
N ILE A 71 0.76 -4.04 -4.83
CA ILE A 71 1.57 -4.35 -6.01
C ILE A 71 1.36 -5.80 -6.43
N CYS A 72 1.36 -6.75 -5.48
CA CYS A 72 1.07 -8.15 -5.81
C CYS A 72 -0.29 -8.33 -6.48
N MET A 73 -1.31 -7.64 -5.98
CA MET A 73 -2.65 -7.67 -6.56
C MET A 73 -2.65 -7.12 -7.98
N ALA A 74 -1.99 -5.98 -8.20
CA ALA A 74 -1.89 -5.36 -9.50
C ALA A 74 -1.14 -6.26 -10.50
N ASN A 75 0.00 -6.81 -10.09
CA ASN A 75 0.81 -7.67 -10.95
C ASN A 75 0.06 -8.94 -11.36
N ARG A 76 -0.66 -9.54 -10.41
CA ARG A 76 -1.41 -10.75 -10.70
C ARG A 76 -2.45 -10.54 -11.80
N ASP A 77 -3.08 -9.37 -11.82
CA ASP A 77 -4.14 -9.06 -12.79
C ASP A 77 -3.63 -8.26 -14.00
N GLY A 78 -2.32 -8.08 -14.12
CA GLY A 78 -1.73 -7.35 -15.25
C GLY A 78 -2.04 -5.86 -15.27
N ILE A 79 -2.25 -5.26 -14.10
CA ILE A 79 -2.59 -3.84 -13.98
C ILE A 79 -1.31 -3.00 -13.90
N ASP A 80 -1.22 -1.95 -14.75
CA ASP A 80 -0.19 -0.92 -14.65
C ASP A 80 -0.61 0.07 -13.55
N LEU A 81 -0.09 -0.14 -12.35
CA LEU A 81 -0.49 0.65 -11.19
C LEU A 81 -0.04 2.10 -11.29
N GLU A 82 1.12 2.35 -11.93
CA GLU A 82 1.61 3.71 -12.15
C GLU A 82 0.65 4.51 -13.02
N ALA A 83 0.20 3.91 -14.14
CA ALA A 83 -0.76 4.56 -15.03
C ALA A 83 -2.10 4.82 -14.31
N LYS A 84 -2.55 3.87 -13.50
CA LYS A 84 -3.79 4.04 -12.73
C LYS A 84 -3.66 5.10 -11.65
N PHE A 85 -2.51 5.18 -11.01
CA PHE A 85 -2.24 6.20 -10.01
C PHE A 85 -2.24 7.60 -10.64
N GLU A 86 -1.66 7.74 -11.84
CA GLU A 86 -1.72 8.99 -12.60
C GLU A 86 -3.17 9.42 -12.87
N GLN A 87 -4.04 8.46 -13.22
CA GLN A 87 -5.46 8.72 -13.41
C GLN A 87 -6.14 9.18 -12.12
N VAL A 88 -5.77 8.60 -10.99
CA VAL A 88 -6.30 9.02 -9.68
C VAL A 88 -5.90 10.46 -9.37
N LEU A 89 -4.64 10.83 -9.60
CA LEU A 89 -4.17 12.19 -9.38
C LEU A 89 -4.92 13.19 -10.26
N GLU A 90 -5.13 12.85 -11.52
CA GLU A 90 -5.87 13.71 -12.45
C GLU A 90 -7.34 13.82 -12.03
N LYS A 91 -7.94 12.74 -11.55
CA LYS A 91 -9.31 12.76 -11.02
C LYS A 91 -9.44 13.76 -9.87
N TYR A 92 -8.50 13.73 -8.92
CA TYR A 92 -8.54 14.67 -7.80
C TYR A 92 -8.27 16.10 -8.24
N ARG A 93 -7.36 16.30 -9.19
CA ARG A 93 -7.09 17.63 -9.74
C ARG A 93 -8.35 18.24 -10.34
N ILE A 94 -9.10 17.47 -11.13
CA ILE A 94 -10.32 17.95 -11.78
C ILE A 94 -11.43 18.20 -10.75
N ARG A 95 -11.68 17.23 -9.86
CA ARG A 95 -12.80 17.26 -8.93
C ARG A 95 -12.62 18.27 -7.80
N ASP A 96 -11.38 18.41 -7.29
CA ASP A 96 -11.16 19.05 -6.00
C ASP A 96 -10.27 20.30 -6.08
N SER A 97 -9.78 20.72 -7.26
CA SER A 97 -8.84 21.85 -7.34
C SER A 97 -9.46 23.18 -6.84
N GLU A 98 -10.77 23.34 -6.94
CA GLU A 98 -11.48 24.52 -6.44
C GLU A 98 -12.23 24.23 -5.12
N ARG A 99 -12.14 23.02 -4.61
CA ARG A 99 -12.82 22.62 -3.37
C ARG A 99 -12.10 23.11 -2.12
N TRP A 100 -10.78 23.05 -2.15
CA TRP A 100 -9.94 23.43 -1.02
C TRP A 100 -9.35 24.82 -1.26
N THR A 101 -8.96 25.50 -0.19
CA THR A 101 -8.40 26.84 -0.26
C THR A 101 -6.94 26.77 -0.68
N LYS A 102 -6.63 27.35 -1.85
CA LYS A 102 -5.25 27.43 -2.32
C LYS A 102 -4.46 28.45 -1.48
N LYS A 103 -3.19 28.16 -1.25
CA LYS A 103 -2.31 29.12 -0.58
C LYS A 103 -2.11 30.34 -1.47
N SER A 104 -1.89 31.47 -0.85
CA SER A 104 -1.76 32.75 -1.56
C SER A 104 -0.42 32.91 -2.29
N SER A 105 0.52 32.01 -2.13
CA SER A 105 1.82 32.01 -2.82
C SER A 105 2.88 31.20 -2.08
#